data_3b38b8f2d43a33fd549a6ae8e43c1c07
#
_entry.id   3b38b8f2d43a33fd549a6ae8e43c1c07
#
_cell.length_a   1.000
_cell.length_b   1.000
_cell.length_c   1.000
_cell.angle_alpha   90.00
_cell.angle_beta   90.00
_cell.angle_gamma   90.00
#
_symmetry.space_group_name_H-M   'P 1'
#
loop_
_entity.id
_entity.type
_entity.pdbx_description
1 polymer ?
#
loop_
_entity_poly.entity_id
_entity_poly.type
_entity_poly.pdbx_seq_one_letter_code
_entity_poly.pdbx_strand_id
1 'polypeptide(L)'
;MIISEVNGDSTIPSVDALFEDLMHPNPRIQEEACLILSENYREEALPRLLDLFCHHDPKVYRAAVKGVGFFGSSAFDPLIELYATTENQTARRCCPKAFVQVFKNFPDQPFPDSVMEMLEQGIDDSDMVVVQGALMCLGQIGKQQFKSEEAIRILTKSLSSQNVALIFSASQAL
;
A
#
# COMPACT_ATOMS: atom_id res chain seq x y z
N MET A 1 -8.79 3.82 53.65
CA MET A 1 -8.94 4.50 52.35
C MET A 1 -7.77 3.96 51.51
N ILE A 2 -8.03 2.87 50.76
CA ILE A 2 -7.02 2.18 49.97
C ILE A 2 -7.23 2.62 48.54
N ILE A 3 -6.31 3.42 48.02
CA ILE A 3 -6.24 3.76 46.63
C ILE A 3 -5.60 2.55 45.94
N SER A 4 -6.39 1.74 45.28
CA SER A 4 -5.87 0.69 44.42
C SER A 4 -5.23 1.34 43.18
N GLU A 5 -3.90 1.28 43.14
CA GLU A 5 -3.13 1.56 41.96
C GLU A 5 -3.58 0.61 40.85
N VAL A 6 -4.20 1.17 39.83
CA VAL A 6 -4.43 0.47 38.57
C VAL A 6 -3.08 0.46 37.84
N ASN A 7 -2.27 -0.56 38.10
CA ASN A 7 -1.13 -0.91 37.29
C ASN A 7 -1.66 -1.40 35.94
N GLY A 8 -1.89 -0.47 35.03
CA GLY A 8 -2.07 -0.76 33.63
C GLY A 8 -0.71 -1.04 33.00
N ASP A 9 -0.22 -2.26 33.21
CA ASP A 9 0.87 -2.81 32.41
C ASP A 9 0.30 -3.10 31.01
N SER A 10 0.25 -2.06 30.17
CA SER A 10 -0.12 -2.21 28.76
C SER A 10 1.08 -2.80 28.03
N THR A 11 1.28 -4.11 28.21
CA THR A 11 2.24 -4.87 27.43
C THR A 11 1.81 -4.82 25.97
N ILE A 12 2.70 -4.27 25.11
CA ILE A 12 2.48 -4.26 23.65
C ILE A 12 2.28 -5.71 23.20
N PRO A 13 1.21 -6.03 22.43
CA PRO A 13 0.99 -7.38 21.95
C PRO A 13 2.17 -7.89 21.13
N SER A 14 2.40 -9.21 21.12
CA SER A 14 3.46 -9.80 20.30
C SER A 14 3.16 -9.62 18.79
N VAL A 15 4.21 -9.66 17.97
CA VAL A 15 4.08 -9.59 16.52
C VAL A 15 3.10 -10.64 15.99
N ASP A 16 3.17 -11.88 16.50
CA ASP A 16 2.30 -12.96 16.04
C ASP A 16 0.84 -12.71 16.40
N ALA A 17 0.54 -12.23 17.60
CA ALA A 17 -0.81 -11.82 17.99
C ALA A 17 -1.36 -10.70 17.10
N LEU A 18 -0.53 -9.72 16.75
CA LEU A 18 -0.90 -8.63 15.84
C LEU A 18 -1.15 -9.12 14.41
N PHE A 19 -0.42 -10.14 13.94
CA PHE A 19 -0.69 -10.77 12.64
C PHE A 19 -2.00 -11.59 12.65
N GLU A 20 -2.41 -12.18 13.79
CA GLU A 20 -3.73 -12.77 13.94
C GLU A 20 -4.83 -11.70 13.90
N ASP A 21 -4.63 -10.57 14.59
CA ASP A 21 -5.55 -9.43 14.61
C ASP A 21 -5.67 -8.75 13.23
N LEU A 22 -4.63 -8.80 12.40
CA LEU A 22 -4.67 -8.34 11.02
C LEU A 22 -5.75 -9.07 10.19
N MET A 23 -6.05 -10.32 10.54
CA MET A 23 -7.08 -11.15 9.88
C MET A 23 -8.45 -11.06 10.57
N HIS A 24 -8.58 -10.28 11.63
CA HIS A 24 -9.82 -10.16 12.41
C HIS A 24 -10.96 -9.57 11.56
N PRO A 25 -12.21 -10.03 11.69
CA PRO A 25 -13.34 -9.51 10.92
C PRO A 25 -13.71 -8.05 11.24
N ASN A 26 -13.31 -7.55 12.40
CA ASN A 26 -13.54 -6.15 12.80
C ASN A 26 -12.44 -5.23 12.22
N PRO A 27 -12.78 -4.27 11.31
CA PRO A 27 -11.81 -3.38 10.70
C PRO A 27 -11.01 -2.51 11.70
N ARG A 28 -11.59 -2.18 12.86
CA ARG A 28 -10.89 -1.38 13.88
C ARG A 28 -9.75 -2.16 14.52
N ILE A 29 -9.95 -3.45 14.79
CA ILE A 29 -8.90 -4.34 15.32
C ILE A 29 -7.79 -4.49 14.28
N GLN A 30 -8.15 -4.67 13.00
CA GLN A 30 -7.15 -4.70 11.92
C GLN A 30 -6.32 -3.42 11.85
N GLU A 31 -6.96 -2.26 11.94
CA GLU A 31 -6.29 -0.96 11.88
C GLU A 31 -5.36 -0.74 13.07
N GLU A 32 -5.82 -1.09 14.27
CA GLU A 32 -5.02 -1.01 15.48
C GLU A 32 -3.78 -1.93 15.40
N ALA A 33 -3.96 -3.16 14.94
CA ALA A 33 -2.85 -4.09 14.70
C ALA A 33 -1.84 -3.54 13.69
N CYS A 34 -2.31 -2.98 12.56
CA CYS A 34 -1.44 -2.36 11.55
C CYS A 34 -0.64 -1.19 12.13
N LEU A 35 -1.29 -0.34 12.93
CA LEU A 35 -0.64 0.80 13.56
C LEU A 35 0.47 0.34 14.53
N ILE A 36 0.15 -0.59 15.44
CA ILE A 36 1.12 -1.12 16.40
C ILE A 36 2.29 -1.81 15.69
N LEU A 37 2.03 -2.60 14.63
CA LEU A 37 3.08 -3.23 13.82
C LEU A 37 4.01 -2.19 13.19
N SER A 38 3.45 -1.12 12.63
CA SER A 38 4.25 -0.09 11.97
C SER A 38 5.07 0.78 12.94
N GLU A 39 4.58 0.99 14.15
CA GLU A 39 5.23 1.81 15.16
C GLU A 39 6.29 1.04 15.98
N ASN A 40 5.98 -0.20 16.36
CA ASN A 40 6.78 -0.95 17.33
C ASN A 40 7.61 -2.09 16.73
N TYR A 41 7.21 -2.62 15.54
CA TYR A 41 7.78 -3.83 14.95
C TYR A 41 8.14 -3.65 13.47
N ARG A 42 8.46 -2.43 13.04
CA ARG A 42 8.64 -2.07 11.64
C ARG A 42 9.57 -2.98 10.86
N GLU A 43 10.74 -3.25 11.40
CA GLU A 43 11.78 -4.03 10.71
C GLU A 43 11.40 -5.51 10.53
N GLU A 44 10.61 -6.05 11.46
CA GLU A 44 10.14 -7.44 11.40
C GLU A 44 8.84 -7.56 10.62
N ALA A 45 7.92 -6.63 10.83
CA ALA A 45 6.56 -6.74 10.29
C ALA A 45 6.48 -6.41 8.80
N LEU A 46 7.23 -5.42 8.30
CA LEU A 46 7.15 -5.01 6.90
C LEU A 46 7.55 -6.14 5.94
N PRO A 47 8.69 -6.85 6.11
CA PRO A 47 9.02 -8.00 5.27
C PRO A 47 7.96 -9.10 5.33
N ARG A 48 7.45 -9.44 6.52
CA ARG A 48 6.38 -10.45 6.69
C ARG A 48 5.09 -10.07 5.96
N LEU A 49 4.70 -8.79 5.98
CA LEU A 49 3.54 -8.30 5.23
C LEU A 49 3.75 -8.41 3.71
N LEU A 50 4.95 -8.09 3.21
CA LEU A 50 5.28 -8.22 1.79
C LEU A 50 5.28 -9.68 1.33
N ASP A 51 5.75 -10.62 2.15
CA ASP A 51 5.69 -12.05 1.87
C ASP A 51 4.24 -12.53 1.69
N LEU A 52 3.29 -11.96 2.45
CA LEU A 52 1.87 -12.28 2.33
C LEU A 52 1.24 -11.82 1.01
N PHE A 53 1.90 -10.99 0.22
CA PHE A 53 1.42 -10.62 -1.13
C PHE A 53 1.39 -11.82 -2.09
N CYS A 54 2.20 -12.85 -1.81
CA CYS A 54 2.20 -14.10 -2.57
C CYS A 54 1.11 -15.10 -2.12
N HIS A 55 0.34 -14.77 -1.08
CA HIS A 55 -0.62 -15.70 -0.50
C HIS A 55 -1.78 -15.97 -1.47
N HIS A 56 -2.27 -17.22 -1.49
CA HIS A 56 -3.35 -17.63 -2.40
C HIS A 56 -4.74 -17.12 -1.97
N ASP A 57 -4.95 -16.89 -0.66
CA ASP A 57 -6.21 -16.36 -0.14
C ASP A 57 -6.29 -14.84 -0.33
N PRO A 58 -7.30 -14.33 -1.07
CA PRO A 58 -7.50 -12.90 -1.26
C PRO A 58 -7.69 -12.10 0.03
N LYS A 59 -8.21 -12.70 1.08
CA LYS A 59 -8.37 -12.02 2.38
C LYS A 59 -7.00 -11.68 2.97
N VAL A 60 -6.05 -12.61 2.87
CA VAL A 60 -4.71 -12.47 3.45
C VAL A 60 -3.91 -11.39 2.71
N TYR A 61 -3.75 -11.50 1.38
CA TYR A 61 -2.97 -10.50 0.67
C TYR A 61 -3.61 -9.10 0.68
N ARG A 62 -4.96 -9.00 0.72
CA ARG A 62 -5.63 -7.69 0.85
C ARG A 62 -5.40 -7.06 2.22
N ALA A 63 -5.43 -7.86 3.29
CA ALA A 63 -5.10 -7.38 4.62
C ALA A 63 -3.63 -6.93 4.71
N ALA A 64 -2.71 -7.68 4.11
CA ALA A 64 -1.31 -7.32 4.02
C ALA A 64 -1.09 -6.01 3.23
N VAL A 65 -1.75 -5.83 2.08
CA VAL A 65 -1.73 -4.57 1.31
C VAL A 65 -2.20 -3.38 2.16
N LYS A 66 -3.29 -3.55 2.92
CA LYS A 66 -3.77 -2.53 3.85
C LYS A 66 -2.73 -2.25 4.94
N GLY A 67 -2.15 -3.32 5.51
CA GLY A 67 -1.13 -3.23 6.56
C GLY A 67 0.11 -2.44 6.12
N VAL A 68 0.66 -2.75 4.94
CA VAL A 68 1.82 -2.03 4.38
C VAL A 68 1.54 -0.52 4.25
N GLY A 69 0.29 -0.13 4.03
CA GLY A 69 -0.11 1.27 3.96
C GLY A 69 0.20 2.10 5.22
N PHE A 70 0.41 1.47 6.38
CA PHE A 70 0.74 2.16 7.63
C PHE A 70 2.24 2.42 7.82
N PHE A 71 3.10 1.91 6.94
CA PHE A 71 4.56 2.03 7.09
C PHE A 71 5.14 3.30 6.47
N GLY A 72 4.34 4.11 5.78
CA GLY A 72 4.77 5.37 5.19
C GLY A 72 5.98 5.19 4.25
N SER A 73 6.97 6.08 4.37
CA SER A 73 8.18 6.07 3.52
C SER A 73 9.00 4.78 3.62
N SER A 74 8.92 4.06 4.72
CA SER A 74 9.66 2.79 4.89
C SER A 74 9.19 1.72 3.90
N ALA A 75 7.99 1.86 3.33
CA ALA A 75 7.46 0.92 2.36
C ALA A 75 7.91 1.18 0.91
N PHE A 76 8.47 2.37 0.58
CA PHE A 76 8.74 2.74 -0.81
C PHE A 76 9.76 1.82 -1.48
N ASP A 77 10.97 1.76 -0.96
CA ASP A 77 12.04 0.95 -1.57
C ASP A 77 11.70 -0.55 -1.60
N PRO A 78 11.18 -1.16 -0.49
CA PRO A 78 10.77 -2.56 -0.53
C PRO A 78 9.66 -2.87 -1.54
N LEU A 79 8.70 -1.96 -1.75
CA LEU A 79 7.63 -2.15 -2.75
C LEU A 79 8.16 -2.05 -4.18
N ILE A 80 9.08 -1.10 -4.44
CA ILE A 80 9.73 -0.93 -5.74
C ILE A 80 10.57 -2.16 -6.07
N GLU A 81 11.37 -2.64 -5.12
CA GLU A 81 12.18 -3.84 -5.28
C GLU A 81 11.32 -5.08 -5.53
N LEU A 82 10.28 -5.27 -4.73
CA LEU A 82 9.35 -6.38 -4.91
C LEU A 82 8.69 -6.35 -6.28
N TYR A 83 8.21 -5.16 -6.73
CA TYR A 83 7.62 -5.00 -8.04
C TYR A 83 8.59 -5.37 -9.17
N ALA A 84 9.86 -4.96 -9.06
CA ALA A 84 10.87 -5.18 -10.08
C ALA A 84 11.35 -6.65 -10.15
N THR A 85 11.35 -7.37 -9.01
CA THR A 85 11.99 -8.68 -8.92
C THR A 85 11.04 -9.86 -8.84
N THR A 86 9.76 -9.63 -8.46
CA THR A 86 8.82 -10.74 -8.24
C THR A 86 8.34 -11.37 -9.54
N GLU A 87 8.37 -12.69 -9.60
CA GLU A 87 7.71 -13.48 -10.63
C GLU A 87 6.25 -13.83 -10.24
N ASN A 88 5.87 -13.61 -8.98
CA ASN A 88 4.53 -13.87 -8.50
C ASN A 88 3.56 -12.78 -8.96
N GLN A 89 2.60 -13.16 -9.81
CA GLN A 89 1.63 -12.22 -10.38
C GLN A 89 0.77 -11.53 -9.31
N THR A 90 0.38 -12.23 -8.24
CA THR A 90 -0.43 -11.65 -7.16
C THR A 90 0.37 -10.59 -6.41
N ALA A 91 1.64 -10.89 -6.06
CA ALA A 91 2.52 -9.93 -5.41
C ALA A 91 2.73 -8.68 -6.29
N ARG A 92 3.01 -8.87 -7.58
CA ARG A 92 3.16 -7.78 -8.55
C ARG A 92 1.92 -6.87 -8.59
N ARG A 93 0.72 -7.44 -8.59
CA ARG A 93 -0.57 -6.72 -8.54
C ARG A 93 -0.79 -5.99 -7.21
N CYS A 94 -0.21 -6.48 -6.11
CA CYS A 94 -0.35 -5.87 -4.80
C CYS A 94 0.50 -4.60 -4.64
N CYS A 95 1.67 -4.50 -5.30
CA CYS A 95 2.59 -3.38 -5.13
C CYS A 95 1.95 -2.01 -5.41
N PRO A 96 1.35 -1.72 -6.58
CA PRO A 96 0.73 -0.41 -6.82
C PRO A 96 -0.45 -0.15 -5.90
N LYS A 97 -1.18 -1.19 -5.47
CA LYS A 97 -2.28 -1.05 -4.51
C LYS A 97 -1.80 -0.69 -3.11
N ALA A 98 -0.64 -1.21 -2.70
CA ALA A 98 -0.01 -0.85 -1.44
C ALA A 98 0.42 0.62 -1.44
N PHE A 99 0.98 1.14 -2.53
CA PHE A 99 1.25 2.56 -2.68
C PHE A 99 -0.01 3.42 -2.53
N VAL A 100 -1.16 2.99 -3.08
CA VAL A 100 -2.44 3.69 -2.86
C VAL A 100 -2.76 3.80 -1.37
N GLN A 101 -2.53 2.73 -0.59
CA GLN A 101 -2.78 2.77 0.85
C GLN A 101 -1.78 3.69 1.57
N VAL A 102 -0.49 3.66 1.19
CA VAL A 102 0.51 4.56 1.77
C VAL A 102 0.11 6.01 1.54
N PHE A 103 -0.18 6.41 0.30
CA PHE A 103 -0.54 7.80 0.00
C PHE A 103 -1.90 8.22 0.55
N LYS A 104 -2.81 7.29 0.78
CA LYS A 104 -4.06 7.56 1.47
C LYS A 104 -3.86 7.86 2.95
N ASN A 105 -2.96 7.12 3.61
CA ASN A 105 -2.67 7.31 5.03
C ASN A 105 -1.71 8.47 5.29
N PHE A 106 -0.82 8.77 4.32
CA PHE A 106 0.21 9.81 4.42
C PHE A 106 0.17 10.74 3.19
N PRO A 107 -0.90 11.55 3.03
CA PRO A 107 -1.11 12.35 1.83
C PRO A 107 -0.05 13.44 1.61
N ASP A 108 0.57 13.93 2.66
CA ASP A 108 1.55 15.01 2.59
C ASP A 108 3.01 14.52 2.62
N GLN A 109 3.22 13.20 2.56
CA GLN A 109 4.56 12.63 2.63
C GLN A 109 5.30 12.76 1.30
N PRO A 110 6.47 13.42 1.28
CA PRO A 110 7.35 13.42 0.10
C PRO A 110 7.83 11.99 -0.22
N PHE A 111 8.01 11.71 -1.50
CA PHE A 111 8.49 10.42 -1.99
C PHE A 111 9.50 10.60 -3.13
N PRO A 112 10.42 9.63 -3.36
CA PRO A 112 11.45 9.72 -4.38
C PRO A 112 10.86 9.54 -5.79
N ASP A 113 11.63 9.97 -6.80
CA ASP A 113 11.26 9.86 -8.21
C ASP A 113 11.06 8.40 -8.64
N SER A 114 11.77 7.48 -8.03
CA SER A 114 11.65 6.03 -8.29
C SER A 114 10.23 5.48 -8.10
N VAL A 115 9.41 6.10 -7.24
CA VAL A 115 7.99 5.76 -7.10
C VAL A 115 7.23 6.13 -8.37
N MET A 116 7.45 7.33 -8.92
CA MET A 116 6.81 7.75 -10.17
C MET A 116 7.26 6.89 -11.35
N GLU A 117 8.56 6.57 -11.42
CA GLU A 117 9.12 5.69 -12.44
C GLU A 117 8.49 4.29 -12.41
N MET A 118 8.31 3.72 -11.21
CA MET A 118 7.63 2.44 -11.03
C MET A 118 6.16 2.51 -11.47
N LEU A 119 5.45 3.60 -11.16
CA LEU A 119 4.05 3.78 -11.58
C LEU A 119 3.92 3.99 -13.09
N GLU A 120 4.83 4.72 -13.73
CA GLU A 120 4.88 4.84 -15.20
C GLU A 120 5.12 3.47 -15.86
N GLN A 121 6.05 2.67 -15.35
CA GLN A 121 6.25 1.29 -15.82
C GLN A 121 4.99 0.44 -15.62
N GLY A 122 4.30 0.63 -14.51
CA GLY A 122 3.05 -0.08 -14.20
C GLY A 122 1.89 0.21 -15.17
N ILE A 123 1.87 1.39 -15.80
CA ILE A 123 0.86 1.73 -16.83
C ILE A 123 1.09 0.91 -18.10
N ASP A 124 2.33 0.59 -18.42
CA ASP A 124 2.71 -0.18 -19.60
C ASP A 124 2.82 -1.69 -19.31
N ASP A 125 2.41 -2.14 -18.11
CA ASP A 125 2.44 -3.55 -17.73
C ASP A 125 1.45 -4.38 -18.57
N SER A 126 1.83 -5.62 -18.86
CA SER A 126 0.97 -6.56 -19.56
C SER A 126 -0.25 -7.01 -18.74
N ASP A 127 -0.18 -6.89 -17.41
CA ASP A 127 -1.27 -7.22 -16.50
C ASP A 127 -2.17 -6.02 -16.23
N MET A 128 -3.38 -6.04 -16.75
CA MET A 128 -4.36 -4.95 -16.58
C MET A 128 -4.69 -4.64 -15.12
N VAL A 129 -4.51 -5.58 -14.18
CA VAL A 129 -4.71 -5.33 -12.75
C VAL A 129 -3.58 -4.47 -12.17
N VAL A 130 -2.36 -4.65 -12.67
CA VAL A 130 -1.21 -3.77 -12.36
C VAL A 130 -1.46 -2.38 -12.92
N VAL A 131 -1.85 -2.29 -14.21
CA VAL A 131 -2.17 -1.03 -14.88
C VAL A 131 -3.23 -0.23 -14.10
N GLN A 132 -4.33 -0.87 -13.73
CA GLN A 132 -5.39 -0.24 -12.93
C GLN A 132 -4.87 0.24 -11.56
N GLY A 133 -4.05 -0.57 -10.89
CA GLY A 133 -3.44 -0.21 -9.62
C GLY A 133 -2.52 1.01 -9.74
N ALA A 134 -1.70 1.08 -10.79
CA ALA A 134 -0.82 2.22 -11.07
C ALA A 134 -1.63 3.50 -11.35
N LEU A 135 -2.68 3.41 -12.18
CA LEU A 135 -3.55 4.55 -12.45
C LEU A 135 -4.30 5.04 -11.21
N MET A 136 -4.79 4.12 -10.36
CA MET A 136 -5.42 4.49 -9.08
C MET A 136 -4.44 5.21 -8.16
N CYS A 137 -3.17 4.76 -8.13
CA CYS A 137 -2.14 5.40 -7.33
C CYS A 137 -1.83 6.81 -7.85
N LEU A 138 -1.67 6.98 -9.16
CA LEU A 138 -1.48 8.30 -9.79
C LEU A 138 -2.67 9.23 -9.51
N GLY A 139 -3.91 8.72 -9.55
CA GLY A 139 -5.10 9.48 -9.18
C GLY A 139 -5.09 9.91 -7.71
N GLN A 140 -4.55 9.08 -6.81
CA GLN A 140 -4.38 9.46 -5.41
C GLN A 140 -3.29 10.54 -5.25
N ILE A 141 -2.17 10.43 -5.97
CA ILE A 141 -1.10 11.44 -5.99
C ILE A 141 -1.60 12.76 -6.58
N GLY A 142 -2.42 12.70 -7.64
CA GLY A 142 -3.00 13.89 -8.27
C GLY A 142 -3.86 14.75 -7.33
N LYS A 143 -4.35 14.18 -6.24
CA LYS A 143 -5.13 14.89 -5.18
C LYS A 143 -4.25 15.51 -4.09
N GLN A 144 -2.95 15.29 -4.13
CA GLN A 144 -2.00 15.76 -3.13
C GLN A 144 -1.28 17.03 -3.60
N GLN A 145 -0.51 17.65 -2.72
CA GLN A 145 0.31 18.82 -3.08
C GLN A 145 1.61 18.43 -3.76
N PHE A 146 2.18 17.29 -3.41
CA PHE A 146 3.48 16.85 -3.90
C PHE A 146 3.33 16.01 -5.18
N LYS A 147 4.01 16.41 -6.26
CA LYS A 147 4.00 15.74 -7.59
C LYS A 147 2.62 15.57 -8.24
N SER A 148 1.60 16.31 -7.80
CA SER A 148 0.26 16.23 -8.38
C SER A 148 0.22 16.59 -9.86
N GLU A 149 0.95 17.64 -10.29
CA GLU A 149 1.01 18.06 -11.69
C GLU A 149 1.61 16.97 -12.59
N GLU A 150 2.64 16.27 -12.12
CA GLU A 150 3.28 15.18 -12.84
C GLU A 150 2.31 13.98 -12.96
N ALA A 151 1.64 13.61 -11.88
CA ALA A 151 0.65 12.53 -11.90
C ALA A 151 -0.51 12.84 -12.86
N ILE A 152 -1.05 14.06 -12.84
CA ILE A 152 -2.12 14.50 -13.74
C ILE A 152 -1.64 14.48 -15.19
N ARG A 153 -0.39 14.91 -15.47
CA ARG A 153 0.21 14.85 -16.80
C ARG A 153 0.27 13.42 -17.33
N ILE A 154 0.69 12.45 -16.51
CA ILE A 154 0.77 11.03 -16.87
C ILE A 154 -0.63 10.48 -17.14
N LEU A 155 -1.60 10.75 -16.26
CA LEU A 155 -3.00 10.33 -16.44
C LEU A 155 -3.60 10.90 -17.72
N THR A 156 -3.38 12.19 -17.99
CA THR A 156 -3.88 12.86 -19.21
C THR A 156 -3.28 12.24 -20.48
N LYS A 157 -1.98 11.92 -20.45
CA LYS A 157 -1.32 11.22 -21.56
C LYS A 157 -1.94 9.84 -21.79
N SER A 158 -2.33 9.13 -20.73
CA SER A 158 -2.98 7.83 -20.81
C SER A 158 -4.36 7.86 -21.48
N LEU A 159 -5.05 9.02 -21.44
CA LEU A 159 -6.32 9.21 -22.17
C LEU A 159 -6.16 9.20 -23.70
N SER A 160 -4.97 9.49 -24.21
CA SER A 160 -4.65 9.48 -25.64
C SER A 160 -4.23 8.10 -26.15
N SER A 161 -4.29 7.07 -25.32
CA SER A 161 -3.99 5.68 -25.69
C SER A 161 -5.01 5.13 -26.67
N GLN A 162 -4.61 4.14 -27.48
CA GLN A 162 -5.54 3.34 -28.29
C GLN A 162 -6.23 2.22 -27.47
N ASN A 163 -5.78 1.97 -26.25
CA ASN A 163 -6.36 0.96 -25.37
C ASN A 163 -7.56 1.55 -24.60
N VAL A 164 -8.77 1.12 -24.98
CA VAL A 164 -10.03 1.60 -24.39
C VAL A 164 -10.11 1.33 -22.89
N ALA A 165 -9.58 0.19 -22.41
CA ALA A 165 -9.56 -0.12 -20.98
C ALA A 165 -8.64 0.83 -20.20
N LEU A 166 -7.49 1.20 -20.78
CA LEU A 166 -6.58 2.18 -20.22
C LEU A 166 -7.23 3.57 -20.14
N ILE A 167 -7.88 4.01 -21.22
CA ILE A 167 -8.61 5.28 -21.27
C ILE A 167 -9.67 5.34 -20.18
N PHE A 168 -10.48 4.29 -20.07
CA PHE A 168 -11.53 4.21 -19.05
C PHE A 168 -10.95 4.29 -17.63
N SER A 169 -9.90 3.51 -17.34
CA SER A 169 -9.26 3.50 -16.03
C SER A 169 -8.59 4.84 -15.70
N ALA A 170 -7.94 5.48 -16.68
CA ALA A 170 -7.33 6.80 -16.50
C ALA A 170 -8.39 7.89 -16.25
N SER A 171 -9.54 7.83 -16.95
CA SER A 171 -10.65 8.77 -16.75
C SER A 171 -11.31 8.63 -15.37
N GLN A 172 -11.27 7.44 -14.76
CA GLN A 172 -11.76 7.22 -13.40
C GLN A 172 -10.76 7.73 -12.32
N ALA A 173 -9.49 7.84 -12.67
CA ALA A 173 -8.43 8.29 -11.76
C ALA A 173 -8.27 9.83 -11.73
N LEU A 174 -8.72 10.54 -12.77
CA LEU A 174 -8.76 12.00 -12.86
C LEU A 174 -9.96 12.59 -12.09
#